data_8d268ee7aa9566078af7d0d17f44d6b4
#
_entry.id   8d268ee7aa9566078af7d0d17f44d6b4
#
_cell.length_a   1.000
_cell.length_b   1.000
_cell.length_c   1.000
_cell.angle_alpha   90.00
_cell.angle_beta   90.00
_cell.angle_gamma   90.00
#
_symmetry.space_group_name_H-M   'P 1'
#
loop_
_entity.id
_entity.type
_entity.pdbx_description
1 polymer ?
#
loop_
_entity_poly.entity_id
_entity_poly.type
_entity_poly.pdbx_seq_one_letter_code
_entity_poly.pdbx_strand_id
1 'polypeptide(L)'
;MKNNSHQDLVSNQRNVYNVIYETNYRTWRKSYMDLTKLTAYEIIEHRPLPDLKSEGALLRHKKSGARVLLISNDDENKVFNIGFRTPTTNSTGVPHIMEHTVLCGSEKFPTKDPFVELVKGSLNTFLNAMTYPDKTVYPVASCNEKDFQNLMDVYMDAVLHPNIYKHEEIFRQEGWNYHLEEADGELSYNGVVYNEMKGAFSSPDGVLDRMILNSLFPDTTYANESGGDPDVIPELTYEEYLNFHRTYYHPSNSYIYLYGNMDMEEKLNWLDQEYLSAYDRKEVDSEIHLQKPFEQMHDITKPYSIASNESTEDNTYLSYNKVIGTSLDEKLYLAFQILDYALLSAPGAPITKALLEAGIGKDISGSYDSSTYQPIFSIVAKNANEEQKAEFVKVIEDTLKAIVENGMDKKALEAGINYHEFRYREADFGGYPKGLMYGLQIFDSWLYDETKPFIHVEALDTFAFLKEQINTGYFEKLIQTYLLDNQHGALVTIVPEPGRTARLDAELKEKLQVYKESLSRGEIEKLIADTKHLQEYQEEPSSQEDLEKIPMLTRADISREIAPIYNEEMKIADIPMVFH
;
A
#
# COMPACT_ATOMS: atom_id res chain seq x y z
N MET A 1 -30.09 38.56 36.60
CA MET A 1 -29.94 37.16 37.02
C MET A 1 -30.26 36.22 35.88
N LYS A 2 -29.45 36.13 34.83
CA LYS A 2 -29.62 35.15 33.73
C LYS A 2 -28.33 34.77 33.00
N ASN A 3 -27.14 34.92 33.63
CA ASN A 3 -25.86 34.58 33.00
C ASN A 3 -25.07 33.47 33.69
N ASN A 4 -25.53 32.87 34.80
CA ASN A 4 -24.81 31.81 35.49
C ASN A 4 -25.17 30.37 35.06
N SER A 5 -26.29 30.17 34.35
CA SER A 5 -26.73 28.80 34.02
C SER A 5 -25.97 28.15 32.82
N HIS A 6 -25.36 28.96 31.96
CA HIS A 6 -24.62 28.42 30.81
C HIS A 6 -23.17 28.04 31.17
N GLN A 7 -22.53 28.78 32.07
CA GLN A 7 -21.18 28.43 32.54
C GLN A 7 -21.20 27.21 33.46
N ASP A 8 -22.24 27.05 34.28
CA ASP A 8 -22.40 25.86 35.14
C ASP A 8 -22.73 24.59 34.35
N LEU A 9 -23.43 24.68 33.22
CA LEU A 9 -23.70 23.54 32.33
C LEU A 9 -22.42 23.09 31.59
N VAL A 10 -21.60 24.01 31.11
CA VAL A 10 -20.34 23.71 30.42
C VAL A 10 -19.29 23.16 31.39
N SER A 11 -19.24 23.67 32.62
CA SER A 11 -18.34 23.15 33.66
C SER A 11 -18.76 21.75 34.16
N ASN A 12 -20.07 21.50 34.27
CA ASN A 12 -20.59 20.17 34.60
C ASN A 12 -20.38 19.16 33.46
N GLN A 13 -20.53 19.57 32.21
CA GLN A 13 -20.19 18.69 31.08
C GLN A 13 -18.70 18.34 31.03
N ARG A 14 -17.79 19.31 31.26
CA ARG A 14 -16.37 19.03 31.37
C ARG A 14 -16.04 18.09 32.54
N ASN A 15 -16.69 18.25 33.69
CA ASN A 15 -16.48 17.35 34.83
C ASN A 15 -17.03 15.94 34.58
N VAL A 16 -18.17 15.80 33.91
CA VAL A 16 -18.74 14.50 33.52
C VAL A 16 -17.86 13.84 32.46
N TYR A 17 -17.39 14.60 31.48
CA TYR A 17 -16.43 14.08 30.51
C TYR A 17 -15.11 13.64 31.17
N ASN A 18 -14.55 14.42 32.07
CA ASN A 18 -13.33 14.05 32.79
C ASN A 18 -13.52 12.86 33.72
N VAL A 19 -14.68 12.75 34.39
CA VAL A 19 -14.98 11.58 35.26
C VAL A 19 -15.24 10.33 34.42
N ILE A 20 -15.92 10.43 33.30
CA ILE A 20 -16.10 9.30 32.35
C ILE A 20 -14.75 8.95 31.72
N TYR A 21 -13.94 9.93 31.37
CA TYR A 21 -12.58 9.71 30.83
C TYR A 21 -11.67 9.06 31.87
N GLU A 22 -11.63 9.54 33.11
CA GLU A 22 -10.81 8.92 34.18
C GLU A 22 -11.36 7.56 34.63
N THR A 23 -12.66 7.33 34.61
CA THR A 23 -13.25 6.05 34.99
C THR A 23 -13.04 5.02 33.87
N ASN A 24 -13.23 5.40 32.63
CA ASN A 24 -12.85 4.57 31.49
C ASN A 24 -11.33 4.33 31.47
N TYR A 25 -10.51 5.34 31.69
CA TYR A 25 -9.04 5.21 31.77
C TYR A 25 -8.57 4.30 32.90
N ARG A 26 -9.30 4.19 34.02
CA ARG A 26 -9.01 3.26 35.13
C ARG A 26 -9.49 1.83 34.89
N THR A 27 -10.56 1.63 34.12
CA THR A 27 -10.99 0.30 33.66
C THR A 27 -10.09 -0.25 32.55
N TRP A 28 -9.45 0.61 31.78
CA TRP A 28 -8.48 0.28 30.74
C TRP A 28 -7.11 -0.17 31.28
N ARG A 29 -6.85 -0.08 32.59
CA ARG A 29 -5.62 -0.55 33.26
C ARG A 29 -5.52 -2.06 33.44
N LYS A 30 -6.26 -2.89 32.73
CA LYS A 30 -5.80 -4.24 32.50
C LYS A 30 -4.78 -4.13 31.37
N SER A 31 -3.49 -4.22 31.71
CA SER A 31 -2.42 -4.36 30.72
C SER A 31 -2.85 -5.45 29.74
N TYR A 32 -3.07 -5.08 28.50
CA TYR A 32 -3.37 -6.06 27.45
C TYR A 32 -2.11 -6.88 27.08
N MET A 33 -0.92 -6.37 27.43
CA MET A 33 0.36 -7.01 27.11
C MET A 33 1.26 -7.11 28.34
N ASP A 34 1.65 -8.33 28.71
CA ASP A 34 2.77 -8.56 29.63
C ASP A 34 4.03 -8.91 28.81
N LEU A 35 4.88 -7.91 28.58
CA LEU A 35 6.11 -8.08 27.80
C LEU A 35 7.32 -8.43 28.68
N THR A 36 7.14 -8.59 30.02
CA THR A 36 8.25 -8.76 30.98
C THR A 36 9.00 -10.07 30.82
N LYS A 37 8.36 -11.09 30.24
CA LYS A 37 8.93 -12.42 30.03
C LYS A 37 9.60 -12.61 28.67
N LEU A 38 9.51 -11.64 27.78
CA LEU A 38 10.07 -11.70 26.43
C LEU A 38 11.60 -11.51 26.44
N THR A 39 12.34 -12.58 26.70
CA THR A 39 13.81 -12.53 26.78
C THR A 39 14.49 -12.39 25.42
N ALA A 40 13.86 -12.89 24.34
CA ALA A 40 14.39 -12.82 22.98
C ALA A 40 14.27 -11.42 22.34
N TYR A 41 13.46 -10.54 22.92
CA TYR A 41 13.20 -9.20 22.38
C TYR A 41 13.76 -8.10 23.26
N GLU A 42 14.16 -7.00 22.63
CA GLU A 42 14.39 -5.70 23.25
C GLU A 42 13.12 -4.87 23.07
N ILE A 43 12.59 -4.35 24.17
CA ILE A 43 11.45 -3.43 24.16
C ILE A 43 12.00 -2.02 23.96
N ILE A 44 11.74 -1.42 22.80
CA ILE A 44 12.21 -0.07 22.45
C ILE A 44 11.24 0.97 23.00
N GLU A 45 9.94 0.75 22.80
CA GLU A 45 8.87 1.62 23.28
C GLU A 45 7.67 0.77 23.70
N HIS A 46 6.97 1.18 24.77
CA HIS A 46 5.73 0.58 25.22
C HIS A 46 4.86 1.67 25.84
N ARG A 47 3.70 1.95 25.23
CA ARG A 47 2.85 3.06 25.64
C ARG A 47 1.37 2.88 25.27
N PRO A 48 0.46 3.60 25.94
CA PRO A 48 -0.92 3.68 25.49
C PRO A 48 -1.03 4.44 24.15
N LEU A 49 -1.98 4.01 23.33
CA LEU A 49 -2.42 4.67 22.10
C LEU A 49 -3.89 5.09 22.25
N PRO A 50 -4.15 6.23 22.88
CA PRO A 50 -5.52 6.63 23.26
C PRO A 50 -6.43 6.84 22.06
N ASP A 51 -5.92 7.35 20.94
CA ASP A 51 -6.71 7.57 19.73
C ASP A 51 -7.28 6.26 19.19
N LEU A 52 -6.52 5.18 19.28
CA LEU A 52 -6.91 3.84 18.83
C LEU A 52 -7.55 3.01 19.95
N LYS A 53 -7.69 3.56 21.17
CA LYS A 53 -8.11 2.79 22.34
C LYS A 53 -7.31 1.49 22.48
N SER A 54 -6.02 1.56 22.36
CA SER A 54 -5.10 0.42 22.28
C SER A 54 -3.86 0.62 23.13
N GLU A 55 -3.05 -0.41 23.23
CA GLU A 55 -1.70 -0.37 23.80
C GLU A 55 -0.72 -0.71 22.67
N GLY A 56 0.29 0.13 22.48
CA GLY A 56 1.31 -0.01 21.44
C GLY A 56 2.67 -0.40 22.02
N ALA A 57 3.39 -1.28 21.30
CA ALA A 57 4.77 -1.58 21.65
C ALA A 57 5.63 -1.76 20.39
N LEU A 58 6.82 -1.16 20.43
CA LEU A 58 7.87 -1.33 19.44
C LEU A 58 8.99 -2.18 20.02
N LEU A 59 9.32 -3.27 19.34
CA LEU A 59 10.33 -4.22 19.78
C LEU A 59 11.33 -4.53 18.67
N ARG A 60 12.46 -5.07 19.09
CA ARG A 60 13.45 -5.64 18.18
C ARG A 60 13.84 -7.04 18.66
N HIS A 61 13.78 -8.01 17.76
CA HIS A 61 14.31 -9.34 18.06
C HIS A 61 15.84 -9.30 18.15
N LYS A 62 16.40 -9.70 19.29
CA LYS A 62 17.82 -9.49 19.60
C LYS A 62 18.76 -10.21 18.66
N LYS A 63 18.45 -11.46 18.33
CA LYS A 63 19.32 -12.31 17.50
C LYS A 63 19.22 -11.95 16.03
N SER A 64 18.03 -11.92 15.47
CA SER A 64 17.83 -11.71 14.03
C SER A 64 17.78 -10.24 13.61
N GLY A 65 17.50 -9.32 14.56
CA GLY A 65 17.30 -7.90 14.26
C GLY A 65 15.94 -7.55 13.67
N ALA A 66 14.99 -8.48 13.61
CA ALA A 66 13.63 -8.23 13.12
C ALA A 66 12.95 -7.12 13.93
N ARG A 67 12.28 -6.20 13.23
CA ARG A 67 11.46 -5.14 13.82
C ARG A 67 10.07 -5.67 14.06
N VAL A 68 9.53 -5.43 15.24
CA VAL A 68 8.19 -5.89 15.60
C VAL A 68 7.38 -4.76 16.20
N LEU A 69 6.19 -4.55 15.68
CA LEU A 69 5.23 -3.57 16.18
C LEU A 69 3.94 -4.27 16.61
N LEU A 70 3.49 -3.96 17.81
CA LEU A 70 2.28 -4.52 18.39
C LEU A 70 1.26 -3.40 18.63
N ILE A 71 0.01 -3.66 18.29
CA ILE A 71 -1.15 -2.87 18.73
C ILE A 71 -2.16 -3.82 19.35
N SER A 72 -2.22 -3.84 20.69
CA SER A 72 -3.13 -4.70 21.44
C SER A 72 -4.39 -3.95 21.84
N ASN A 73 -5.53 -4.55 21.60
CA ASN A 73 -6.87 -4.04 21.94
C ASN A 73 -7.88 -5.19 22.03
N ASP A 74 -9.18 -4.86 22.04
CA ASP A 74 -10.29 -5.82 22.13
C ASP A 74 -10.89 -6.21 20.78
N ASP A 75 -10.28 -5.82 19.66
CA ASP A 75 -10.75 -6.18 18.33
C ASP A 75 -10.46 -7.67 18.04
N GLU A 76 -11.51 -8.44 17.83
CA GLU A 76 -11.41 -9.86 17.51
C GLU A 76 -10.85 -10.11 16.10
N ASN A 77 -10.89 -9.12 15.22
CA ASN A 77 -10.34 -9.25 13.87
C ASN A 77 -8.82 -9.00 13.89
N LYS A 78 -8.10 -10.05 14.23
CA LYS A 78 -6.64 -10.03 14.38
C LYS A 78 -5.96 -9.86 13.03
N VAL A 79 -4.89 -9.07 13.02
CA VAL A 79 -4.07 -8.85 11.82
C VAL A 79 -2.62 -9.19 12.11
N PHE A 80 -2.03 -9.93 11.19
CA PHE A 80 -0.59 -10.12 11.06
C PHE A 80 -0.14 -9.56 9.73
N ASN A 81 1.00 -8.90 9.70
CA ASN A 81 1.68 -8.52 8.47
C ASN A 81 3.19 -8.67 8.64
N ILE A 82 3.84 -9.26 7.66
CA ILE A 82 5.29 -9.18 7.52
C ILE A 82 5.60 -8.45 6.22
N GLY A 83 6.36 -7.36 6.33
CA GLY A 83 6.81 -6.56 5.19
C GLY A 83 8.32 -6.48 5.13
N PHE A 84 8.84 -6.23 3.94
CA PHE A 84 10.26 -6.00 3.68
C PHE A 84 10.43 -4.72 2.89
N ARG A 85 11.51 -3.95 3.15
CA ARG A 85 11.94 -2.95 2.18
C ARG A 85 12.52 -3.67 0.97
N THR A 86 12.00 -3.36 -0.20
CA THR A 86 12.35 -4.00 -1.46
C THR A 86 12.66 -2.97 -2.56
N PRO A 87 13.66 -2.07 -2.33
CA PRO A 87 14.06 -1.14 -3.36
C PRO A 87 14.57 -1.88 -4.60
N THR A 88 14.23 -1.37 -5.78
CA THR A 88 14.69 -1.95 -7.05
C THR A 88 15.56 -0.96 -7.81
N THR A 89 16.52 -1.49 -8.57
CA THR A 89 17.48 -0.71 -9.38
C THR A 89 17.17 -0.78 -10.88
N ASN A 90 16.15 -1.54 -11.26
CA ASN A 90 15.69 -1.70 -12.64
C ASN A 90 14.20 -2.03 -12.67
N SER A 91 13.62 -2.08 -13.86
CA SER A 91 12.20 -2.33 -14.09
C SER A 91 11.88 -3.78 -14.50
N THR A 92 12.69 -4.76 -14.04
CA THR A 92 12.43 -6.19 -14.33
C THR A 92 11.25 -6.77 -13.55
N GLY A 93 10.67 -6.01 -12.60
CA GLY A 93 9.55 -6.48 -11.79
C GLY A 93 9.93 -7.57 -10.78
N VAL A 94 11.21 -7.69 -10.44
CA VAL A 94 11.65 -8.73 -9.50
C VAL A 94 10.94 -8.69 -8.14
N PRO A 95 10.56 -7.52 -7.56
CA PRO A 95 9.76 -7.50 -6.32
C PRO A 95 8.38 -8.13 -6.50
N HIS A 96 7.70 -7.85 -7.61
CA HIS A 96 6.36 -8.36 -7.93
C HIS A 96 6.39 -9.87 -8.23
N ILE A 97 7.35 -10.31 -9.05
CA ILE A 97 7.56 -11.73 -9.30
C ILE A 97 7.88 -12.47 -8.00
N MET A 98 8.67 -11.86 -7.11
CA MET A 98 8.97 -12.43 -5.80
C MET A 98 7.73 -12.52 -4.91
N GLU A 99 6.87 -11.51 -4.93
CA GLU A 99 5.59 -11.52 -4.20
C GLU A 99 4.76 -12.75 -4.54
N HIS A 100 4.55 -13.00 -5.86
CA HIS A 100 3.79 -14.16 -6.34
C HIS A 100 4.46 -15.47 -5.94
N THR A 101 5.75 -15.60 -6.23
CA THR A 101 6.48 -16.86 -6.18
C THR A 101 6.74 -17.40 -4.79
N VAL A 102 6.92 -16.55 -3.77
CA VAL A 102 7.09 -17.04 -2.39
C VAL A 102 5.82 -17.72 -1.87
N LEU A 103 4.66 -17.40 -2.43
CA LEU A 103 3.38 -18.03 -2.09
C LEU A 103 3.11 -19.34 -2.85
N CYS A 104 4.00 -19.74 -3.78
CA CYS A 104 3.90 -20.97 -4.58
C CYS A 104 4.56 -22.18 -3.90
N GLY A 105 4.39 -22.34 -2.59
CA GLY A 105 4.92 -23.43 -1.79
C GLY A 105 6.19 -23.12 -1.03
N SER A 106 6.32 -23.75 0.13
CA SER A 106 7.40 -23.52 1.07
C SER A 106 7.89 -24.83 1.71
N GLU A 107 8.83 -24.76 2.62
CA GLU A 107 9.44 -25.95 3.22
C GLU A 107 8.44 -26.77 4.04
N LYS A 108 7.63 -26.10 4.90
CA LYS A 108 6.59 -26.75 5.69
C LYS A 108 5.34 -27.07 4.85
N PHE A 109 5.04 -26.25 3.84
CA PHE A 109 3.81 -26.31 3.05
C PHE A 109 4.13 -26.43 1.56
N PRO A 110 4.59 -27.62 1.11
CA PRO A 110 5.20 -27.80 -0.21
C PRO A 110 4.18 -27.97 -1.36
N THR A 111 2.90 -27.70 -1.14
CA THR A 111 1.90 -27.67 -2.22
C THR A 111 2.25 -26.56 -3.23
N LYS A 112 1.87 -26.74 -4.49
CA LYS A 112 2.12 -25.75 -5.55
C LYS A 112 1.41 -24.43 -5.31
N ASP A 113 0.27 -24.47 -4.62
CA ASP A 113 -0.53 -23.29 -4.31
C ASP A 113 -1.16 -23.42 -2.91
N PRO A 114 -0.36 -23.24 -1.85
CA PRO A 114 -0.88 -23.27 -0.48
C PRO A 114 -1.88 -22.15 -0.20
N PHE A 115 -1.79 -21.02 -0.94
CA PHE A 115 -2.69 -19.89 -0.82
C PHE A 115 -4.13 -20.28 -1.24
N VAL A 116 -4.30 -20.88 -2.42
CA VAL A 116 -5.62 -21.33 -2.90
C VAL A 116 -6.19 -22.44 -2.00
N GLU A 117 -5.36 -23.34 -1.50
CA GLU A 117 -5.82 -24.38 -0.58
C GLU A 117 -6.29 -23.78 0.76
N LEU A 118 -5.58 -22.81 1.32
CA LEU A 118 -6.00 -22.11 2.54
C LEU A 118 -7.34 -21.40 2.37
N VAL A 119 -7.55 -20.67 1.28
CA VAL A 119 -8.81 -19.95 1.01
C VAL A 119 -10.01 -20.87 1.07
N LYS A 120 -9.89 -22.14 0.65
CA LYS A 120 -10.99 -23.12 0.66
C LYS A 120 -11.46 -23.48 2.07
N GLY A 121 -10.61 -23.37 3.09
CA GLY A 121 -10.90 -23.83 4.45
C GLY A 121 -10.62 -22.84 5.57
N SER A 122 -10.16 -21.64 5.25
CA SER A 122 -9.90 -20.56 6.19
C SER A 122 -11.15 -19.73 6.48
N LEU A 123 -11.18 -19.11 7.66
CA LEU A 123 -12.14 -18.09 8.07
C LEU A 123 -11.52 -16.69 7.99
N ASN A 124 -10.56 -16.51 7.09
CA ASN A 124 -9.88 -15.23 6.92
C ASN A 124 -10.88 -14.11 6.60
N THR A 125 -10.60 -12.93 7.14
CA THR A 125 -11.28 -11.69 6.79
C THR A 125 -10.47 -10.86 5.81
N PHE A 126 -9.17 -11.20 5.66
CA PHE A 126 -8.27 -10.67 4.65
C PHE A 126 -7.11 -11.64 4.41
N LEU A 127 -6.77 -11.84 3.15
CA LEU A 127 -5.67 -12.69 2.71
C LEU A 127 -5.15 -12.15 1.39
N ASN A 128 -3.93 -11.59 1.36
CA ASN A 128 -3.32 -11.05 0.15
C ASN A 128 -1.80 -10.87 0.33
N ALA A 129 -1.13 -10.46 -0.75
CA ALA A 129 0.20 -9.87 -0.76
C ALA A 129 0.16 -8.61 -1.62
N MET A 130 1.08 -7.67 -1.42
CA MET A 130 1.08 -6.40 -2.13
C MET A 130 2.50 -5.89 -2.34
N THR A 131 2.85 -5.62 -3.60
CA THR A 131 4.09 -4.96 -3.98
C THR A 131 3.87 -3.47 -4.20
N TYR A 132 4.64 -2.67 -3.48
CA TYR A 132 4.73 -1.22 -3.62
C TYR A 132 6.09 -0.83 -4.24
N PRO A 133 6.30 0.42 -4.61
CA PRO A 133 7.57 0.86 -5.20
C PRO A 133 8.81 0.67 -4.31
N ASP A 134 8.64 0.54 -3.00
CA ASP A 134 9.74 0.48 -2.02
C ASP A 134 9.60 -0.63 -0.97
N LYS A 135 8.48 -1.33 -0.96
CA LYS A 135 8.17 -2.40 0.01
C LYS A 135 7.32 -3.49 -0.60
N THR A 136 7.43 -4.69 -0.06
CA THR A 136 6.49 -5.81 -0.33
C THR A 136 5.96 -6.30 1.01
N VAL A 137 4.63 -6.44 1.13
CA VAL A 137 3.95 -6.76 2.37
C VAL A 137 3.02 -7.97 2.21
N TYR A 138 2.92 -8.76 3.26
CA TYR A 138 2.18 -10.03 3.30
C TYR A 138 1.19 -10.01 4.48
N PRO A 139 0.05 -9.30 4.35
CA PRO A 139 -0.94 -9.19 5.40
C PRO A 139 -1.98 -10.30 5.38
N VAL A 140 -2.34 -10.76 6.58
CA VAL A 140 -3.46 -11.68 6.80
C VAL A 140 -4.30 -11.21 7.97
N ALA A 141 -5.60 -11.54 7.96
CA ALA A 141 -6.49 -11.25 9.07
C ALA A 141 -7.53 -12.36 9.27
N SER A 142 -7.86 -12.63 10.54
CA SER A 142 -8.92 -13.56 10.92
C SER A 142 -9.47 -13.24 12.31
N CYS A 143 -10.79 -13.44 12.48
CA CYS A 143 -11.43 -13.41 13.79
C CYS A 143 -11.22 -14.72 14.57
N ASN A 144 -10.88 -15.81 13.90
CA ASN A 144 -10.69 -17.12 14.53
C ASN A 144 -9.22 -17.28 14.95
N GLU A 145 -8.98 -17.66 16.21
CA GLU A 145 -7.63 -17.77 16.78
C GLU A 145 -6.79 -18.87 16.10
N LYS A 146 -7.41 -20.04 15.84
CA LYS A 146 -6.70 -21.15 15.20
C LYS A 146 -6.37 -20.84 13.74
N ASP A 147 -7.32 -20.24 13.03
CA ASP A 147 -7.13 -19.79 11.65
C ASP A 147 -6.02 -18.74 11.55
N PHE A 148 -6.08 -17.73 12.43
CA PHE A 148 -5.06 -16.68 12.48
C PHE A 148 -3.65 -17.27 12.70
N GLN A 149 -3.50 -18.23 13.61
CA GLN A 149 -2.22 -18.91 13.84
C GLN A 149 -1.75 -19.70 12.62
N ASN A 150 -2.68 -20.40 11.94
CA ASN A 150 -2.38 -21.14 10.71
C ASN A 150 -1.91 -20.19 9.59
N LEU A 151 -2.60 -19.06 9.41
CA LEU A 151 -2.25 -18.05 8.42
C LEU A 151 -0.87 -17.45 8.70
N MET A 152 -0.56 -17.13 9.96
CA MET A 152 0.78 -16.65 10.35
C MET A 152 1.86 -17.67 9.99
N ASP A 153 1.65 -18.96 10.28
CA ASP A 153 2.64 -20.01 10.04
C ASP A 153 2.91 -20.18 8.54
N VAL A 154 1.85 -20.25 7.74
CA VAL A 154 1.99 -20.38 6.29
C VAL A 154 2.70 -19.18 5.67
N TYR A 155 2.37 -17.95 6.08
CA TYR A 155 3.00 -16.75 5.52
C TYR A 155 4.46 -16.56 5.98
N MET A 156 4.76 -16.89 7.23
CA MET A 156 6.14 -16.84 7.73
C MET A 156 7.03 -17.85 7.00
N ASP A 157 6.54 -19.09 6.80
CA ASP A 157 7.31 -20.10 6.08
C ASP A 157 7.45 -19.76 4.58
N ALA A 158 6.38 -19.26 3.96
CA ALA A 158 6.39 -18.83 2.57
C ALA A 158 7.46 -17.76 2.29
N VAL A 159 7.53 -16.71 3.09
CA VAL A 159 8.48 -15.61 2.83
C VAL A 159 9.92 -15.92 3.22
N LEU A 160 10.14 -16.84 4.20
CA LEU A 160 11.50 -17.15 4.69
C LEU A 160 12.08 -18.44 4.09
N HIS A 161 11.24 -19.40 3.72
CA HIS A 161 11.66 -20.73 3.24
C HIS A 161 10.92 -21.15 1.96
N PRO A 162 10.78 -20.27 0.93
CA PRO A 162 10.04 -20.60 -0.28
C PRO A 162 10.72 -21.69 -1.10
N ASN A 163 9.92 -22.48 -1.82
CA ASN A 163 10.42 -23.55 -2.70
C ASN A 163 11.07 -23.04 -4.00
N ILE A 164 11.20 -21.75 -4.19
CA ILE A 164 11.82 -21.11 -5.36
C ILE A 164 13.26 -21.56 -5.62
N TYR A 165 13.97 -22.06 -4.61
CA TYR A 165 15.32 -22.59 -4.73
C TYR A 165 15.38 -24.04 -5.22
N LYS A 166 14.25 -24.76 -5.16
CA LYS A 166 14.14 -26.16 -5.55
C LYS A 166 13.50 -26.32 -6.93
N HIS A 167 12.64 -25.37 -7.32
CA HIS A 167 11.80 -25.43 -8.51
C HIS A 167 11.91 -24.12 -9.30
N GLU A 168 12.74 -24.11 -10.36
CA GLU A 168 12.83 -22.98 -11.28
C GLU A 168 11.49 -22.75 -12.02
N GLU A 169 10.67 -23.78 -12.14
CA GLU A 169 9.36 -23.74 -12.77
C GLU A 169 8.44 -22.69 -12.13
N ILE A 170 8.57 -22.45 -10.83
CA ILE A 170 7.82 -21.40 -10.12
C ILE A 170 8.13 -20.02 -10.71
N PHE A 171 9.42 -19.71 -10.89
CA PHE A 171 9.85 -18.46 -11.53
C PHE A 171 9.39 -18.36 -12.98
N ARG A 172 9.46 -19.48 -13.71
CA ARG A 172 9.06 -19.52 -15.14
C ARG A 172 7.56 -19.36 -15.31
N GLN A 173 6.77 -19.91 -14.41
CA GLN A 173 5.31 -19.79 -14.42
C GLN A 173 4.86 -18.37 -14.02
N GLU A 174 5.33 -17.86 -12.89
CA GLU A 174 4.84 -16.59 -12.34
C GLU A 174 5.53 -15.39 -13.00
N GLY A 175 6.82 -15.45 -13.26
CA GLY A 175 7.59 -14.35 -13.83
C GLY A 175 7.44 -14.27 -15.36
N TRP A 176 8.33 -14.95 -16.04
CA TRP A 176 8.33 -15.01 -17.51
C TRP A 176 9.06 -16.26 -18.05
N ASN A 177 8.66 -16.67 -19.25
CA ASN A 177 9.32 -17.74 -19.98
C ASN A 177 9.20 -17.53 -21.51
N TYR A 178 10.09 -18.19 -22.27
CA TYR A 178 9.86 -18.40 -23.70
C TYR A 178 8.83 -19.51 -23.89
N HIS A 179 7.82 -19.27 -24.71
CA HIS A 179 6.78 -20.24 -25.03
C HIS A 179 6.84 -20.60 -26.53
N LEU A 180 7.11 -21.85 -26.82
CA LEU A 180 7.18 -22.42 -28.15
C LEU A 180 6.66 -23.86 -28.14
N GLU A 181 5.51 -24.10 -28.75
CA GLU A 181 4.89 -25.45 -28.78
C GLU A 181 5.45 -26.36 -29.90
N GLU A 182 5.72 -25.79 -31.06
CA GLU A 182 6.20 -26.52 -32.26
C GLU A 182 7.31 -25.74 -32.98
N ALA A 183 8.16 -26.44 -33.72
CA ALA A 183 9.32 -25.84 -34.37
C ALA A 183 8.97 -24.76 -35.41
N ASP A 184 7.81 -24.86 -36.07
CA ASP A 184 7.28 -23.87 -36.97
C ASP A 184 6.27 -22.91 -36.32
N GLY A 185 5.93 -23.11 -35.05
CA GLY A 185 5.06 -22.25 -34.27
C GLY A 185 5.63 -20.87 -33.99
N GLU A 186 4.87 -19.98 -33.42
CA GLU A 186 5.26 -18.65 -33.04
C GLU A 186 5.97 -18.69 -31.65
N LEU A 187 7.16 -18.08 -31.54
CA LEU A 187 7.82 -17.87 -30.28
C LEU A 187 7.23 -16.64 -29.60
N SER A 188 6.84 -16.78 -28.35
CA SER A 188 6.29 -15.69 -27.53
C SER A 188 6.87 -15.67 -26.13
N TYR A 189 6.68 -14.55 -25.41
CA TYR A 189 6.84 -14.49 -23.96
C TYR A 189 5.53 -14.86 -23.28
N ASN A 190 5.62 -15.55 -22.16
CA ASN A 190 4.50 -15.91 -21.30
C ASN A 190 4.93 -15.83 -19.83
N GLY A 191 3.98 -15.77 -18.90
CA GLY A 191 4.16 -15.68 -17.46
C GLY A 191 3.03 -14.89 -16.82
N VAL A 192 2.69 -15.19 -15.57
CA VAL A 192 1.56 -14.54 -14.88
C VAL A 192 1.82 -13.04 -14.75
N VAL A 193 2.92 -12.64 -14.09
CA VAL A 193 3.28 -11.23 -13.89
C VAL A 193 3.54 -10.52 -15.24
N TYR A 194 4.21 -11.19 -16.18
CA TYR A 194 4.45 -10.62 -17.52
C TYR A 194 3.11 -10.25 -18.22
N ASN A 195 2.13 -11.15 -18.20
CA ASN A 195 0.84 -10.92 -18.84
C ASN A 195 0.00 -9.87 -18.08
N GLU A 196 0.03 -9.89 -16.76
CA GLU A 196 -0.63 -8.90 -15.92
C GLU A 196 -0.10 -7.49 -16.18
N MET A 197 1.21 -7.33 -16.19
CA MET A 197 1.85 -6.03 -16.42
C MET A 197 1.64 -5.55 -17.86
N LYS A 198 1.61 -6.45 -18.85
CA LYS A 198 1.22 -6.10 -20.22
C LYS A 198 -0.19 -5.51 -20.27
N GLY A 199 -1.12 -6.06 -19.47
CA GLY A 199 -2.46 -5.49 -19.27
C GLY A 199 -2.43 -4.11 -18.59
N ALA A 200 -1.71 -3.96 -17.48
CA ALA A 200 -1.59 -2.72 -16.74
C ALA A 200 -0.98 -1.58 -17.58
N PHE A 201 0.00 -1.90 -18.44
CA PHE A 201 0.63 -0.93 -19.36
C PHE A 201 -0.28 -0.53 -20.55
N SER A 202 -1.40 -1.17 -20.77
CA SER A 202 -2.40 -0.74 -21.75
C SER A 202 -3.39 0.29 -21.20
N SER A 203 -3.52 0.42 -19.88
CA SER A 203 -4.41 1.38 -19.23
C SER A 203 -3.81 2.80 -19.25
N PRO A 204 -4.55 3.85 -19.68
CA PRO A 204 -4.07 5.22 -19.63
C PRO A 204 -3.76 5.68 -18.20
N ASP A 205 -4.60 5.31 -17.22
CA ASP A 205 -4.34 5.65 -15.81
C ASP A 205 -3.03 5.00 -15.31
N GLY A 206 -2.81 3.71 -15.61
CA GLY A 206 -1.57 3.04 -15.26
C GLY A 206 -0.32 3.63 -15.94
N VAL A 207 -0.43 4.12 -17.18
CA VAL A 207 0.66 4.86 -17.84
C VAL A 207 0.93 6.18 -17.14
N LEU A 208 -0.14 6.92 -16.78
CA LEU A 208 -0.03 8.22 -16.12
C LEU A 208 0.64 8.09 -14.75
N ASP A 209 0.17 7.18 -13.90
CA ASP A 209 0.66 6.99 -12.53
C ASP A 209 2.16 6.66 -12.50
N ARG A 210 2.61 5.75 -13.41
CA ARG A 210 4.03 5.45 -13.55
C ARG A 210 4.85 6.65 -14.01
N MET A 211 4.35 7.39 -15.00
CA MET A 211 5.06 8.56 -15.50
C MET A 211 5.17 9.66 -14.44
N ILE A 212 4.15 9.83 -13.60
CA ILE A 212 4.19 10.74 -12.45
C ILE A 212 5.33 10.32 -11.51
N LEU A 213 5.31 9.08 -11.05
CA LEU A 213 6.29 8.59 -10.08
C LEU A 213 7.72 8.66 -10.63
N ASN A 214 7.97 8.11 -11.83
CA ASN A 214 9.30 8.05 -12.42
C ASN A 214 9.85 9.44 -12.74
N SER A 215 8.99 10.38 -13.15
CA SER A 215 9.42 11.76 -13.48
C SER A 215 9.76 12.61 -12.27
N LEU A 216 9.15 12.32 -11.12
CA LEU A 216 9.39 13.03 -9.86
C LEU A 216 10.60 12.49 -9.09
N PHE A 217 11.01 11.25 -9.32
CA PHE A 217 12.04 10.58 -8.54
C PHE A 217 13.08 9.83 -9.40
N PRO A 218 13.68 10.47 -10.40
CA PRO A 218 14.56 9.81 -11.39
C PRO A 218 15.84 9.21 -10.80
N ASP A 219 16.28 9.63 -9.60
CA ASP A 219 17.54 9.21 -8.98
C ASP A 219 17.34 8.21 -7.84
N THR A 220 16.12 7.68 -7.65
CA THR A 220 15.76 6.80 -6.53
C THR A 220 15.13 5.49 -7.01
N THR A 221 14.76 4.61 -6.09
CA THR A 221 14.02 3.37 -6.43
C THR A 221 12.74 3.65 -7.21
N TYR A 222 12.10 4.79 -6.98
CA TYR A 222 10.85 5.18 -7.64
C TYR A 222 11.00 5.55 -9.13
N ALA A 223 12.24 5.64 -9.65
CA ALA A 223 12.50 5.73 -11.08
C ALA A 223 12.18 4.43 -11.83
N ASN A 224 12.09 3.32 -11.12
CA ASN A 224 11.89 2.00 -11.67
C ASN A 224 10.46 1.51 -11.43
N GLU A 225 10.00 0.61 -12.31
CA GLU A 225 8.70 -0.04 -12.16
C GLU A 225 8.86 -1.32 -11.32
N SER A 226 8.41 -1.26 -10.05
CA SER A 226 8.50 -2.41 -9.15
C SER A 226 7.59 -3.58 -9.57
N GLY A 227 6.47 -3.27 -10.24
CA GLY A 227 5.59 -4.26 -10.84
C GLY A 227 6.19 -4.95 -12.06
N GLY A 228 7.10 -4.27 -12.75
CA GLY A 228 7.79 -4.74 -13.95
C GLY A 228 7.28 -4.10 -15.24
N ASP A 229 8.22 -3.64 -16.06
CA ASP A 229 7.95 -3.20 -17.41
C ASP A 229 7.97 -4.41 -18.36
N PRO A 230 6.91 -4.70 -19.12
CA PRO A 230 6.87 -5.84 -20.03
C PRO A 230 8.03 -5.90 -21.04
N ASP A 231 8.59 -4.76 -21.41
CA ASP A 231 9.76 -4.72 -22.31
C ASP A 231 11.06 -5.10 -21.58
N VAL A 232 11.10 -5.04 -20.24
CA VAL A 232 12.28 -5.26 -19.40
C VAL A 232 12.16 -6.55 -18.58
N ILE A 233 10.97 -7.01 -18.21
CA ILE A 233 10.76 -8.26 -17.44
C ILE A 233 11.54 -9.45 -18.04
N PRO A 234 11.59 -9.66 -19.39
CA PRO A 234 12.34 -10.77 -19.98
C PRO A 234 13.87 -10.69 -19.85
N GLU A 235 14.40 -9.62 -19.29
CA GLU A 235 15.83 -9.49 -18.98
C GLU A 235 16.19 -10.11 -17.62
N LEU A 236 15.19 -10.34 -16.74
CA LEU A 236 15.40 -10.92 -15.42
C LEU A 236 15.87 -12.38 -15.51
N THR A 237 17.05 -12.66 -15.00
CA THR A 237 17.57 -14.01 -14.89
C THR A 237 17.13 -14.70 -13.60
N TYR A 238 17.07 -16.03 -13.59
CA TYR A 238 16.73 -16.80 -12.39
C TYR A 238 17.72 -16.56 -11.24
N GLU A 239 19.01 -16.37 -11.51
CA GLU A 239 20.00 -16.10 -10.45
C GLU A 239 19.83 -14.70 -9.84
N GLU A 240 19.54 -13.67 -10.64
CA GLU A 240 19.23 -12.32 -10.13
C GLU A 240 17.97 -12.35 -9.27
N TYR A 241 16.94 -13.07 -9.71
CA TYR A 241 15.72 -13.29 -8.95
C TYR A 241 16.00 -13.98 -7.60
N LEU A 242 16.75 -15.08 -7.55
CA LEU A 242 17.11 -15.73 -6.31
C LEU A 242 17.98 -14.84 -5.41
N ASN A 243 18.86 -14.03 -6.01
CA ASN A 243 19.70 -13.09 -5.25
C ASN A 243 18.87 -11.98 -4.61
N PHE A 244 17.78 -11.56 -5.25
CA PHE A 244 16.85 -10.60 -4.66
C PHE A 244 16.24 -11.13 -3.36
N HIS A 245 15.75 -12.38 -3.34
CA HIS A 245 15.26 -13.02 -2.12
C HIS A 245 16.35 -13.12 -1.05
N ARG A 246 17.55 -13.63 -1.39
CA ARG A 246 18.70 -13.75 -0.45
C ARG A 246 19.08 -12.41 0.18
N THR A 247 18.90 -11.32 -0.56
CA THR A 247 19.25 -9.97 -0.12
C THR A 247 18.19 -9.39 0.80
N TYR A 248 16.95 -9.35 0.39
CA TYR A 248 15.89 -8.55 1.02
C TYR A 248 14.97 -9.35 1.95
N TYR A 249 14.77 -10.66 1.70
CA TYR A 249 13.87 -11.51 2.51
C TYR A 249 14.60 -12.13 3.69
N HIS A 250 15.04 -11.26 4.58
CA HIS A 250 15.77 -11.64 5.79
C HIS A 250 15.13 -10.93 7.00
N PRO A 251 15.02 -11.59 8.17
CA PRO A 251 14.42 -10.96 9.35
C PRO A 251 15.03 -9.60 9.73
N SER A 252 16.32 -9.37 9.50
CA SER A 252 16.96 -8.06 9.74
C SER A 252 16.40 -6.93 8.87
N ASN A 253 15.77 -7.24 7.74
CA ASN A 253 15.09 -6.29 6.85
C ASN A 253 13.57 -6.29 7.05
N SER A 254 13.03 -7.17 7.90
CA SER A 254 11.59 -7.32 8.08
C SER A 254 10.99 -6.31 9.05
N TYR A 255 9.71 -6.02 8.82
CA TYR A 255 8.80 -5.25 9.64
C TYR A 255 7.59 -6.12 9.95
N ILE A 256 7.53 -6.67 11.16
CA ILE A 256 6.45 -7.56 11.62
C ILE A 256 5.45 -6.74 12.42
N TYR A 257 4.19 -6.85 12.07
CA TYR A 257 3.09 -6.13 12.71
C TYR A 257 2.02 -7.11 13.19
N LEU A 258 1.59 -6.95 14.44
CA LEU A 258 0.51 -7.69 15.08
C LEU A 258 -0.52 -6.72 15.66
N TYR A 259 -1.79 -6.95 15.39
CA TYR A 259 -2.91 -6.13 15.85
C TYR A 259 -4.07 -6.99 16.34
N GLY A 260 -4.72 -6.56 17.42
CA GLY A 260 -6.00 -7.09 17.86
C GLY A 260 -5.95 -7.80 19.21
N ASN A 261 -7.04 -8.53 19.50
CA ASN A 261 -7.22 -9.28 20.75
C ASN A 261 -6.53 -10.65 20.65
N MET A 262 -5.30 -10.73 21.13
CA MET A 262 -4.52 -11.99 21.18
C MET A 262 -3.51 -11.95 22.32
N ASP A 263 -3.00 -13.12 22.72
CA ASP A 263 -1.86 -13.23 23.61
C ASP A 263 -0.57 -12.89 22.85
N MET A 264 -0.13 -11.63 22.97
CA MET A 264 1.06 -11.12 22.29
C MET A 264 2.34 -11.82 22.77
N GLU A 265 2.43 -12.24 24.05
CA GLU A 265 3.56 -13.01 24.57
C GLU A 265 3.67 -14.36 23.90
N GLU A 266 2.54 -15.08 23.76
CA GLU A 266 2.48 -16.37 23.07
C GLU A 266 2.93 -16.24 21.60
N LYS A 267 2.38 -15.28 20.87
CA LYS A 267 2.71 -15.06 19.46
C LYS A 267 4.18 -14.71 19.24
N LEU A 268 4.74 -13.86 20.09
CA LEU A 268 6.14 -13.48 19.99
C LEU A 268 7.10 -14.61 20.36
N ASN A 269 6.79 -15.41 21.37
CA ASN A 269 7.58 -16.59 21.70
C ASN A 269 7.52 -17.63 20.57
N TRP A 270 6.36 -17.80 19.94
CA TRP A 270 6.21 -18.67 18.77
C TRP A 270 7.03 -18.17 17.58
N LEU A 271 6.99 -16.86 17.26
CA LEU A 271 7.81 -16.27 16.20
C LEU A 271 9.31 -16.46 16.45
N ASP A 272 9.77 -16.29 17.69
CA ASP A 272 11.17 -16.54 18.06
C ASP A 272 11.54 -18.01 17.82
N GLN A 273 10.76 -18.95 18.40
CA GLN A 273 11.10 -20.37 18.42
C GLN A 273 11.03 -21.02 17.04
N GLU A 274 10.00 -20.70 16.26
CA GLU A 274 9.76 -21.33 14.96
C GLU A 274 10.57 -20.72 13.83
N TYR A 275 10.90 -19.40 13.91
CA TYR A 275 11.48 -18.70 12.78
C TYR A 275 12.68 -17.83 13.14
N LEU A 276 12.52 -16.82 14.01
CA LEU A 276 13.49 -15.74 14.14
C LEU A 276 14.81 -16.17 14.79
N SER A 277 14.77 -17.15 15.70
CA SER A 277 15.97 -17.66 16.38
C SER A 277 16.92 -18.43 15.44
N ALA A 278 16.45 -18.84 14.26
CA ALA A 278 17.31 -19.49 13.25
C ALA A 278 18.27 -18.50 12.55
N TYR A 279 18.00 -17.20 12.63
CA TYR A 279 18.74 -16.17 11.88
C TYR A 279 19.61 -15.32 12.79
N ASP A 280 20.82 -15.03 12.35
CA ASP A 280 21.68 -14.02 12.95
C ASP A 280 21.44 -12.66 12.27
N ARG A 281 21.64 -11.57 13.03
CA ARG A 281 21.53 -10.22 12.48
C ARG A 281 22.57 -9.98 11.37
N LYS A 282 22.11 -9.45 10.24
CA LYS A 282 22.98 -8.97 9.15
C LYS A 282 22.61 -7.54 8.76
N GLU A 283 23.53 -6.81 8.17
CA GLU A 283 23.25 -5.55 7.50
C GLU A 283 22.61 -5.84 6.13
N VAL A 284 21.54 -5.12 5.82
CA VAL A 284 20.85 -5.17 4.53
C VAL A 284 20.77 -3.75 4.01
N ASP A 285 21.40 -3.53 2.84
CA ASP A 285 21.32 -2.26 2.14
C ASP A 285 19.97 -2.16 1.44
N SER A 286 19.00 -1.59 2.16
CA SER A 286 17.62 -1.40 1.70
C SER A 286 17.09 0.00 2.02
N GLU A 287 17.98 0.97 2.29
CA GLU A 287 17.59 2.32 2.60
C GLU A 287 16.89 2.98 1.42
N ILE A 288 15.76 3.63 1.69
CA ILE A 288 15.02 4.42 0.69
C ILE A 288 15.56 5.85 0.73
N HIS A 289 16.15 6.27 -0.38
CA HIS A 289 16.75 7.58 -0.47
C HIS A 289 15.78 8.65 -0.95
N LEU A 290 15.98 9.88 -0.46
CA LEU A 290 15.21 11.04 -0.91
C LEU A 290 15.70 11.52 -2.28
N GLN A 291 14.76 11.84 -3.15
CA GLN A 291 15.05 12.63 -4.36
C GLN A 291 15.42 14.05 -3.96
N LYS A 292 16.49 14.56 -4.53
CA LYS A 292 16.86 15.98 -4.37
C LYS A 292 15.87 16.87 -5.11
N PRO A 293 15.50 18.02 -4.54
CA PRO A 293 14.63 18.98 -5.22
C PRO A 293 15.19 19.40 -6.58
N PHE A 294 14.30 19.60 -7.54
CA PHE A 294 14.67 20.07 -8.87
C PHE A 294 14.91 21.57 -8.88
N GLU A 295 15.75 22.04 -9.82
CA GLU A 295 15.93 23.47 -10.10
C GLU A 295 14.76 24.05 -10.92
N GLN A 296 14.07 23.20 -11.70
CA GLN A 296 12.87 23.52 -12.47
C GLN A 296 11.98 22.29 -12.63
N MET A 297 10.68 22.51 -12.78
CA MET A 297 9.72 21.42 -13.05
C MET A 297 10.09 20.67 -14.32
N HIS A 298 9.96 19.35 -14.27
CA HIS A 298 10.08 18.50 -15.46
C HIS A 298 8.81 18.61 -16.33
N ASP A 299 8.98 18.56 -17.64
CA ASP A 299 7.89 18.53 -18.62
C ASP A 299 8.05 17.28 -19.50
N ILE A 300 7.12 16.33 -19.36
CA ILE A 300 7.21 15.02 -19.97
C ILE A 300 5.93 14.72 -20.75
N THR A 301 6.09 14.29 -21.99
CA THR A 301 5.00 13.81 -22.83
C THR A 301 5.27 12.36 -23.24
N LYS A 302 4.29 11.48 -23.05
CA LYS A 302 4.36 10.05 -23.42
C LYS A 302 3.08 9.63 -24.15
N PRO A 303 3.18 8.77 -25.18
CA PRO A 303 2.01 8.18 -25.81
C PRO A 303 1.43 7.02 -25.00
N TYR A 304 0.10 6.88 -25.06
CA TYR A 304 -0.61 5.69 -24.59
C TYR A 304 -1.50 5.13 -25.71
N SER A 305 -1.90 3.87 -25.59
CA SER A 305 -2.61 3.17 -26.65
C SER A 305 -4.11 3.45 -26.65
N ILE A 306 -4.66 3.77 -27.82
CA ILE A 306 -6.10 3.75 -28.09
C ILE A 306 -6.40 2.85 -29.30
N ALA A 307 -7.67 2.48 -29.51
CA ALA A 307 -8.06 1.69 -30.68
C ALA A 307 -7.74 2.41 -31.99
N SER A 308 -7.39 1.66 -33.06
CA SER A 308 -6.94 2.23 -34.33
C SER A 308 -7.97 3.16 -35.01
N ASN A 309 -9.25 3.02 -34.67
CA ASN A 309 -10.35 3.83 -35.19
C ASN A 309 -10.90 4.85 -34.18
N GLU A 310 -10.26 5.00 -33.03
CA GLU A 310 -10.65 5.94 -32.00
C GLU A 310 -10.10 7.33 -32.29
N SER A 311 -10.87 8.38 -31.94
CA SER A 311 -10.43 9.76 -32.08
C SER A 311 -9.35 10.11 -31.08
N THR A 312 -8.39 10.92 -31.51
CA THR A 312 -7.39 11.53 -30.59
C THR A 312 -7.93 12.78 -29.90
N GLU A 313 -9.01 13.38 -30.41
CA GLU A 313 -9.65 14.56 -29.84
C GLU A 313 -10.28 14.22 -28.49
N ASP A 314 -10.05 15.06 -27.50
CA ASP A 314 -10.54 14.91 -26.13
C ASP A 314 -10.09 13.59 -25.43
N ASN A 315 -8.88 13.12 -25.74
CA ASN A 315 -8.33 11.89 -25.20
C ASN A 315 -6.91 12.08 -24.59
N THR A 316 -6.44 13.31 -24.43
CA THR A 316 -5.19 13.64 -23.73
C THR A 316 -5.44 13.74 -22.22
N TYR A 317 -4.51 13.25 -21.43
CA TYR A 317 -4.50 13.46 -19.98
C TYR A 317 -3.38 14.45 -19.65
N LEU A 318 -3.71 15.46 -18.86
CA LEU A 318 -2.78 16.47 -18.37
C LEU A 318 -2.67 16.34 -16.85
N SER A 319 -1.46 16.26 -16.31
CA SER A 319 -1.25 16.12 -14.88
C SER A 319 -0.19 17.08 -14.37
N TYR A 320 -0.54 17.87 -13.36
CA TYR A 320 0.34 18.79 -12.64
C TYR A 320 0.67 18.21 -11.28
N ASN A 321 1.95 17.90 -11.03
CA ASN A 321 2.39 17.10 -9.88
C ASN A 321 3.45 17.84 -9.09
N LYS A 322 3.37 17.82 -7.76
CA LYS A 322 4.32 18.40 -6.82
C LYS A 322 4.68 17.43 -5.72
N VAL A 323 5.95 17.37 -5.37
CA VAL A 323 6.45 16.61 -4.21
C VAL A 323 6.28 17.44 -2.95
N ILE A 324 5.70 16.85 -1.91
CA ILE A 324 5.29 17.55 -0.69
C ILE A 324 6.11 17.06 0.51
N GLY A 325 7.30 17.64 0.69
CA GLY A 325 8.13 17.32 1.87
C GLY A 325 8.43 15.83 2.03
N THR A 326 8.23 15.31 3.23
CA THR A 326 8.35 13.88 3.54
C THR A 326 7.15 13.40 4.35
N SER A 327 6.86 12.10 4.26
CA SER A 327 5.82 11.44 5.07
C SER A 327 6.09 11.48 6.58
N LEU A 328 7.30 11.85 7.01
CA LEU A 328 7.66 11.99 8.42
C LEU A 328 7.22 13.31 9.08
N ASP A 329 6.63 14.24 8.32
CA ASP A 329 6.00 15.46 8.84
C ASP A 329 4.49 15.25 9.03
N GLU A 330 4.07 14.96 10.26
CA GLU A 330 2.69 14.65 10.64
C GLU A 330 1.70 15.76 10.25
N LYS A 331 2.11 17.02 10.41
CA LYS A 331 1.25 18.18 10.13
C LYS A 331 1.07 18.38 8.64
N LEU A 332 2.16 18.26 7.90
CA LEU A 332 2.15 18.39 6.44
C LEU A 332 1.37 17.24 5.80
N TYR A 333 1.59 16.01 6.27
CA TYR A 333 0.90 14.80 5.84
C TYR A 333 -0.64 14.96 5.91
N LEU A 334 -1.15 15.42 7.04
CA LEU A 334 -2.59 15.59 7.23
C LEU A 334 -3.13 16.87 6.56
N ALA A 335 -2.35 17.96 6.58
CA ALA A 335 -2.75 19.22 5.96
C ALA A 335 -2.98 19.09 4.45
N PHE A 336 -2.17 18.29 3.75
CA PHE A 336 -2.34 18.09 2.32
C PHE A 336 -3.51 17.17 1.96
N GLN A 337 -3.92 16.25 2.82
CA GLN A 337 -5.19 15.53 2.67
C GLN A 337 -6.40 16.49 2.75
N ILE A 338 -6.33 17.46 3.66
CA ILE A 338 -7.36 18.51 3.79
C ILE A 338 -7.35 19.46 2.60
N LEU A 339 -6.14 19.83 2.11
CA LEU A 339 -5.98 20.68 0.92
C LEU A 339 -6.49 19.98 -0.34
N ASP A 340 -6.23 18.69 -0.52
CA ASP A 340 -6.80 17.90 -1.62
C ASP A 340 -8.32 17.99 -1.62
N TYR A 341 -8.94 17.74 -0.47
CA TYR A 341 -10.38 17.87 -0.34
C TYR A 341 -10.87 19.28 -0.68
N ALA A 342 -10.29 20.32 -0.08
CA ALA A 342 -10.77 21.69 -0.21
C ALA A 342 -10.53 22.32 -1.60
N LEU A 343 -9.45 21.90 -2.28
CA LEU A 343 -9.03 22.46 -3.59
C LEU A 343 -9.65 21.70 -4.77
N LEU A 344 -9.91 20.39 -4.63
CA LEU A 344 -10.23 19.51 -5.75
C LEU A 344 -11.51 18.69 -5.55
N SER A 345 -11.73 18.09 -4.36
CA SER A 345 -12.74 17.04 -4.16
C SER A 345 -14.06 17.57 -3.60
N ALA A 346 -14.06 18.70 -2.87
CA ALA A 346 -15.28 19.28 -2.29
C ALA A 346 -16.23 19.80 -3.38
N PRO A 347 -17.56 19.79 -3.14
CA PRO A 347 -18.50 20.38 -4.07
C PRO A 347 -18.18 21.86 -4.34
N GLY A 348 -17.91 22.20 -5.61
CA GLY A 348 -17.52 23.55 -6.02
C GLY A 348 -16.06 23.92 -5.71
N ALA A 349 -15.20 22.93 -5.49
CA ALA A 349 -13.78 23.12 -5.27
C ALA A 349 -13.14 24.02 -6.33
N PRO A 350 -12.28 24.98 -5.95
CA PRO A 350 -11.87 26.08 -6.80
C PRO A 350 -11.09 25.66 -8.04
N ILE A 351 -10.19 24.69 -7.93
CA ILE A 351 -9.37 24.22 -9.07
C ILE A 351 -10.22 23.43 -10.04
N THR A 352 -11.02 22.48 -9.56
CA THR A 352 -11.93 21.68 -10.39
C THR A 352 -12.91 22.58 -11.14
N LYS A 353 -13.48 23.55 -10.45
CA LYS A 353 -14.38 24.53 -11.06
C LYS A 353 -13.69 25.38 -12.14
N ALA A 354 -12.51 25.92 -11.84
CA ALA A 354 -11.80 26.79 -12.77
C ALA A 354 -11.39 26.06 -14.06
N LEU A 355 -10.92 24.81 -13.94
CA LEU A 355 -10.54 23.98 -15.10
C LEU A 355 -11.76 23.63 -15.97
N LEU A 356 -12.88 23.24 -15.35
CA LEU A 356 -14.12 22.95 -16.09
C LEU A 356 -14.70 24.20 -16.76
N GLU A 357 -14.68 25.38 -16.12
CA GLU A 357 -15.12 26.65 -16.69
C GLU A 357 -14.23 27.11 -17.85
N ALA A 358 -12.94 26.77 -17.82
CA ALA A 358 -12.01 26.98 -18.93
C ALA A 358 -12.16 25.96 -20.06
N GLY A 359 -12.99 24.93 -19.90
CA GLY A 359 -13.18 23.86 -20.87
C GLY A 359 -11.97 22.93 -21.01
N ILE A 360 -11.17 22.81 -19.94
CA ILE A 360 -9.98 21.96 -19.91
C ILE A 360 -10.34 20.62 -19.29
N GLY A 361 -10.31 19.57 -20.10
CA GLY A 361 -10.74 18.23 -19.70
C GLY A 361 -12.24 18.12 -19.47
N LYS A 362 -12.71 16.89 -19.30
CA LYS A 362 -14.12 16.56 -18.98
C LYS A 362 -14.25 15.95 -17.60
N ASP A 363 -13.17 15.40 -17.08
CA ASP A 363 -13.07 14.85 -15.73
C ASP A 363 -11.80 15.42 -15.07
N ILE A 364 -12.01 16.08 -13.93
CA ILE A 364 -10.94 16.67 -13.12
C ILE A 364 -10.87 15.92 -11.80
N SER A 365 -9.71 15.38 -11.52
CA SER A 365 -9.43 14.71 -10.27
C SER A 365 -8.16 15.23 -9.62
N GLY A 366 -7.99 14.96 -8.34
CA GLY A 366 -6.78 15.19 -7.59
C GLY A 366 -6.48 14.02 -6.69
N SER A 367 -5.24 13.95 -6.26
CA SER A 367 -4.83 12.99 -5.24
C SER A 367 -3.67 13.53 -4.43
N TYR A 368 -3.68 13.18 -3.15
CA TYR A 368 -2.49 13.29 -2.31
C TYR A 368 -2.04 11.86 -1.96
N ASP A 369 -1.03 11.38 -2.69
CA ASP A 369 -0.43 10.07 -2.45
C ASP A 369 0.66 10.19 -1.39
N SER A 370 0.43 9.59 -0.23
CA SER A 370 1.33 9.58 0.92
C SER A 370 2.03 8.24 1.14
N SER A 371 1.86 7.28 0.24
CA SER A 371 2.38 5.91 0.38
C SER A 371 3.88 5.77 0.09
N THR A 372 4.52 6.86 -0.36
CA THR A 372 5.95 6.96 -0.64
C THR A 372 6.67 7.84 0.39
N TYR A 373 8.01 7.77 0.45
CA TYR A 373 8.79 8.57 1.40
C TYR A 373 8.57 10.08 1.22
N GLN A 374 8.43 10.52 -0.02
CA GLN A 374 8.11 11.91 -0.36
C GLN A 374 6.72 11.92 -1.01
N PRO A 375 5.68 12.35 -0.28
CA PRO A 375 4.32 12.38 -0.79
C PRO A 375 4.16 13.26 -2.05
N ILE A 376 3.17 12.91 -2.86
CA ILE A 376 2.88 13.56 -4.14
C ILE A 376 1.49 14.19 -4.09
N PHE A 377 1.39 15.46 -4.49
CA PHE A 377 0.12 16.13 -4.76
C PHE A 377 -0.08 16.27 -6.27
N SER A 378 -1.15 15.69 -6.79
CA SER A 378 -1.45 15.64 -8.23
C SER A 378 -2.79 16.30 -8.55
N ILE A 379 -2.83 17.01 -9.68
CA ILE A 379 -4.04 17.56 -10.31
C ILE A 379 -4.10 17.00 -11.72
N VAL A 380 -5.16 16.27 -12.05
CA VAL A 380 -5.31 15.58 -13.32
C VAL A 380 -6.55 16.05 -14.07
N ALA A 381 -6.38 16.43 -15.34
CA ALA A 381 -7.46 16.68 -16.27
C ALA A 381 -7.48 15.56 -17.32
N LYS A 382 -8.52 14.74 -17.31
CA LYS A 382 -8.75 13.68 -18.28
C LYS A 382 -9.66 14.18 -19.43
N ASN A 383 -9.54 13.56 -20.58
CA ASN A 383 -10.31 13.94 -21.76
C ASN A 383 -10.09 15.41 -22.16
N ALA A 384 -8.85 15.85 -22.11
CA ALA A 384 -8.36 17.14 -22.59
C ALA A 384 -7.71 17.02 -23.98
N ASN A 385 -7.09 18.10 -24.44
CA ASN A 385 -6.29 18.12 -25.67
C ASN A 385 -4.87 18.62 -25.35
N GLU A 386 -3.85 18.16 -26.11
CA GLU A 386 -2.44 18.50 -25.85
C GLU A 386 -2.19 20.00 -25.89
N GLU A 387 -2.87 20.72 -26.79
CA GLU A 387 -2.75 22.17 -26.96
C GLU A 387 -3.21 22.96 -25.73
N GLN A 388 -4.05 22.36 -24.87
CA GLN A 388 -4.55 22.96 -23.62
C GLN A 388 -3.53 22.95 -22.49
N LYS A 389 -2.38 22.28 -22.66
CA LYS A 389 -1.35 22.10 -21.63
C LYS A 389 -0.90 23.40 -20.98
N ALA A 390 -0.59 24.43 -21.76
CA ALA A 390 -0.14 25.72 -21.22
C ALA A 390 -1.25 26.46 -20.45
N GLU A 391 -2.49 26.36 -20.93
CA GLU A 391 -3.65 26.94 -20.27
C GLU A 391 -4.00 26.19 -18.99
N PHE A 392 -3.87 24.85 -18.98
CA PHE A 392 -4.04 24.01 -17.80
C PHE A 392 -3.14 24.47 -16.65
N VAL A 393 -1.84 24.60 -16.87
CA VAL A 393 -0.90 25.09 -15.86
C VAL A 393 -1.28 26.50 -15.41
N LYS A 394 -1.58 27.41 -16.38
CA LYS A 394 -1.94 28.79 -16.07
C LYS A 394 -3.19 28.88 -15.19
N VAL A 395 -4.26 28.14 -15.49
CA VAL A 395 -5.50 28.14 -14.71
C VAL A 395 -5.25 27.65 -13.29
N ILE A 396 -4.47 26.60 -13.11
CA ILE A 396 -4.09 26.09 -11.79
C ILE A 396 -3.34 27.14 -11.00
N GLU A 397 -2.25 27.67 -11.57
CA GLU A 397 -1.41 28.66 -10.87
C GLU A 397 -2.14 29.95 -10.56
N ASP A 398 -2.94 30.47 -11.49
CA ASP A 398 -3.72 31.69 -11.27
C ASP A 398 -4.78 31.48 -10.18
N THR A 399 -5.40 30.28 -10.13
CA THR A 399 -6.36 29.93 -9.07
C THR A 399 -5.65 29.84 -7.71
N LEU A 400 -4.49 29.16 -7.63
CA LEU A 400 -3.70 29.06 -6.41
C LEU A 400 -3.20 30.43 -5.93
N LYS A 401 -2.71 31.29 -6.83
CA LYS A 401 -2.30 32.67 -6.53
C LYS A 401 -3.47 33.49 -5.97
N ALA A 402 -4.65 33.39 -6.60
CA ALA A 402 -5.84 34.08 -6.12
C ALA A 402 -6.26 33.62 -4.71
N ILE A 403 -6.12 32.34 -4.42
CA ILE A 403 -6.37 31.77 -3.08
C ILE A 403 -5.37 32.33 -2.05
N VAL A 404 -4.09 32.37 -2.39
CA VAL A 404 -3.06 32.91 -1.49
C VAL A 404 -3.30 34.39 -1.20
N GLU A 405 -3.71 35.18 -2.21
CA GLU A 405 -3.95 36.61 -2.07
C GLU A 405 -5.25 36.94 -1.30
N ASN A 406 -6.32 36.17 -1.53
CA ASN A 406 -7.65 36.49 -1.02
C ASN A 406 -8.07 35.64 0.20
N GLY A 407 -7.30 34.59 0.52
CA GLY A 407 -7.59 33.59 1.54
C GLY A 407 -8.42 32.43 1.00
N MET A 408 -8.29 31.27 1.68
CA MET A 408 -9.11 30.08 1.41
C MET A 408 -10.53 30.23 1.96
N ASP A 409 -11.45 29.51 1.36
CA ASP A 409 -12.79 29.31 1.96
C ASP A 409 -12.66 28.52 3.27
N LYS A 410 -12.88 29.24 4.38
CA LYS A 410 -12.78 28.67 5.72
C LYS A 410 -13.78 27.55 5.98
N LYS A 411 -14.97 27.62 5.35
CA LYS A 411 -15.98 26.56 5.47
C LYS A 411 -15.53 25.29 4.74
N ALA A 412 -14.86 25.43 3.60
CA ALA A 412 -14.29 24.28 2.89
C ALA A 412 -13.17 23.62 3.71
N LEU A 413 -12.32 24.42 4.37
CA LEU A 413 -11.30 23.90 5.29
C LEU A 413 -11.93 23.19 6.50
N GLU A 414 -12.92 23.82 7.16
CA GLU A 414 -13.66 23.21 8.27
C GLU A 414 -14.32 21.88 7.85
N ALA A 415 -14.93 21.86 6.67
CA ALA A 415 -15.57 20.67 6.13
C ALA A 415 -14.54 19.56 5.85
N GLY A 416 -13.39 19.89 5.25
CA GLY A 416 -12.30 18.95 5.00
C GLY A 416 -11.73 18.36 6.28
N ILE A 417 -11.44 19.19 7.28
CA ILE A 417 -10.95 18.74 8.59
C ILE A 417 -11.98 17.83 9.25
N ASN A 418 -13.27 18.24 9.29
CA ASN A 418 -14.31 17.44 9.92
C ASN A 418 -14.54 16.12 9.18
N TYR A 419 -14.47 16.09 7.85
CA TYR A 419 -14.59 14.89 7.03
C TYR A 419 -13.49 13.89 7.36
N HIS A 420 -12.24 14.33 7.37
CA HIS A 420 -11.09 13.44 7.65
C HIS A 420 -11.06 13.02 9.12
N GLU A 421 -11.32 13.93 10.07
CA GLU A 421 -11.38 13.59 11.49
C GLU A 421 -12.52 12.61 11.80
N PHE A 422 -13.69 12.78 11.17
CA PHE A 422 -14.81 11.86 11.35
C PHE A 422 -14.42 10.45 10.87
N ARG A 423 -13.88 10.34 9.66
CA ARG A 423 -13.42 9.05 9.13
C ARG A 423 -12.34 8.41 10.00
N TYR A 424 -11.42 9.22 10.50
CA TYR A 424 -10.38 8.76 11.40
C TYR A 424 -10.95 8.20 12.71
N ARG A 425 -11.94 8.91 13.32
CA ARG A 425 -12.57 8.49 14.58
C ARG A 425 -13.46 7.27 14.43
N GLU A 426 -14.23 7.20 13.36
CA GLU A 426 -15.09 6.05 13.07
C GLU A 426 -14.27 4.82 12.66
N ALA A 427 -13.09 5.04 12.08
CA ALA A 427 -12.25 3.98 11.54
C ALA A 427 -13.04 3.03 10.62
N ASP A 428 -13.92 3.64 9.80
CA ASP A 428 -14.69 2.92 8.79
C ASP A 428 -13.86 2.85 7.49
N PHE A 429 -13.33 1.68 7.22
CA PHE A 429 -12.55 1.36 6.04
C PHE A 429 -13.34 0.47 5.06
N GLY A 430 -14.68 0.55 5.09
CA GLY A 430 -15.55 -0.30 4.30
C GLY A 430 -15.45 -1.76 4.74
N GLY A 431 -15.16 -2.68 3.81
CA GLY A 431 -15.01 -4.10 4.11
C GLY A 431 -13.64 -4.51 4.65
N TYR A 432 -12.67 -3.59 4.76
CA TYR A 432 -11.31 -3.93 5.21
C TYR A 432 -11.18 -3.96 6.74
N PRO A 433 -10.40 -4.92 7.30
CA PRO A 433 -10.09 -4.95 8.73
C PRO A 433 -9.41 -3.66 9.19
N LYS A 434 -9.82 -3.10 10.33
CA LYS A 434 -9.20 -1.87 10.89
C LYS A 434 -7.70 -2.02 11.10
N GLY A 435 -7.29 -3.14 11.70
CA GLY A 435 -5.88 -3.42 11.96
C GLY A 435 -5.04 -3.47 10.69
N LEU A 436 -5.59 -3.96 9.58
CA LEU A 436 -4.92 -3.92 8.28
C LEU A 436 -4.65 -2.49 7.82
N MET A 437 -5.67 -1.64 7.86
CA MET A 437 -5.54 -0.25 7.40
C MET A 437 -4.59 0.56 8.27
N TYR A 438 -4.64 0.36 9.59
CA TYR A 438 -3.65 0.95 10.50
C TYR A 438 -2.23 0.42 10.21
N GLY A 439 -2.09 -0.89 9.98
CA GLY A 439 -0.80 -1.49 9.63
C GLY A 439 -0.21 -0.90 8.36
N LEU A 440 -1.00 -0.72 7.30
CA LEU A 440 -0.53 -0.10 6.06
C LEU A 440 -0.14 1.36 6.27
N GLN A 441 -0.95 2.14 7.01
CA GLN A 441 -0.66 3.54 7.32
C GLN A 441 0.60 3.71 8.18
N ILE A 442 0.88 2.78 9.07
CA ILE A 442 2.10 2.76 9.89
C ILE A 442 3.36 2.67 9.00
N PHE A 443 3.31 1.93 7.90
CA PHE A 443 4.43 1.83 6.97
C PHE A 443 4.79 3.16 6.31
N ASP A 444 3.87 4.12 6.20
CA ASP A 444 4.13 5.46 5.63
C ASP A 444 5.16 6.27 6.45
N SER A 445 5.44 5.85 7.68
CA SER A 445 6.49 6.45 8.52
C SER A 445 7.53 5.44 9.01
N TRP A 446 7.09 4.29 9.52
CA TRP A 446 7.96 3.28 10.14
C TRP A 446 9.01 2.72 9.18
N LEU A 447 8.67 2.63 7.90
CA LEU A 447 9.59 2.17 6.86
C LEU A 447 10.81 3.09 6.71
N TYR A 448 10.64 4.39 6.94
CA TYR A 448 11.65 5.44 6.70
C TYR A 448 12.33 5.91 7.99
N ASP A 449 11.63 5.86 9.11
CA ASP A 449 12.19 6.14 10.45
C ASP A 449 11.65 5.11 11.46
N GLU A 450 12.53 4.18 11.86
CA GLU A 450 12.17 3.09 12.76
C GLU A 450 11.66 3.56 14.13
N THR A 451 11.92 4.82 14.50
CA THR A 451 11.51 5.41 15.79
C THR A 451 10.14 6.08 15.73
N LYS A 452 9.50 6.15 14.55
CA LYS A 452 8.25 6.88 14.32
C LYS A 452 7.09 6.02 13.79
N PRO A 453 6.80 4.84 14.35
CA PRO A 453 5.75 3.98 13.79
C PRO A 453 4.33 4.53 14.03
N PHE A 454 4.11 5.35 15.04
CA PHE A 454 2.76 5.72 15.49
C PHE A 454 2.27 7.08 15.00
N ILE A 455 3.11 7.87 14.31
CA ILE A 455 2.83 9.28 14.03
C ILE A 455 1.56 9.52 13.19
N HIS A 456 1.17 8.56 12.33
CA HIS A 456 -0.02 8.70 11.49
C HIS A 456 -1.28 8.07 12.09
N VAL A 457 -1.12 7.17 13.07
CA VAL A 457 -2.25 6.51 13.74
C VAL A 457 -2.63 7.18 15.07
N GLU A 458 -1.91 8.23 15.48
CA GLU A 458 -2.25 9.13 16.57
C GLU A 458 -2.36 10.57 16.03
N ALA A 459 -3.49 10.91 15.43
CA ALA A 459 -3.66 12.12 14.63
C ALA A 459 -4.60 13.17 15.25
N LEU A 460 -5.26 12.90 16.39
CA LEU A 460 -6.24 13.83 16.97
C LEU A 460 -5.64 15.17 17.38
N ASP A 461 -4.41 15.17 17.90
CA ASP A 461 -3.71 16.41 18.24
C ASP A 461 -3.35 17.21 16.99
N THR A 462 -3.01 16.53 15.89
CA THR A 462 -2.76 17.17 14.59
C THR A 462 -4.05 17.75 14.00
N PHE A 463 -5.19 17.07 14.11
CA PHE A 463 -6.50 17.66 13.74
C PHE A 463 -6.83 18.88 14.58
N ALA A 464 -6.61 18.84 15.90
CA ALA A 464 -6.82 19.98 16.77
C ALA A 464 -5.93 21.18 16.37
N PHE A 465 -4.64 20.93 16.11
CA PHE A 465 -3.72 21.95 15.59
C PHE A 465 -4.25 22.55 14.26
N LEU A 466 -4.65 21.73 13.29
CA LEU A 466 -5.09 22.22 11.98
C LEU A 466 -6.39 23.04 12.07
N LYS A 467 -7.30 22.71 13.00
CA LYS A 467 -8.48 23.55 13.30
C LYS A 467 -8.10 24.95 13.77
N GLU A 468 -7.10 25.08 14.63
CA GLU A 468 -6.60 26.38 15.08
C GLU A 468 -5.98 27.18 13.93
N GLN A 469 -5.44 26.50 12.91
CA GLN A 469 -4.76 27.13 11.77
C GLN A 469 -5.71 27.75 10.73
N ILE A 470 -7.02 27.44 10.72
CA ILE A 470 -7.96 27.91 9.70
C ILE A 470 -7.96 29.42 9.51
N ASN A 471 -7.67 30.20 10.58
CA ASN A 471 -7.71 31.66 10.56
C ASN A 471 -6.33 32.34 10.58
N THR A 472 -5.25 31.58 10.40
CA THR A 472 -3.88 32.10 10.58
C THR A 472 -3.14 32.36 9.27
N GLY A 473 -3.68 31.94 8.13
CA GLY A 473 -2.97 31.95 6.83
C GLY A 473 -2.03 30.76 6.66
N TYR A 474 -2.15 29.75 7.52
CA TYR A 474 -1.29 28.55 7.47
C TYR A 474 -1.46 27.76 6.17
N PHE A 475 -2.70 27.51 5.75
CA PHE A 475 -3.00 26.74 4.54
C PHE A 475 -2.57 27.50 3.28
N GLU A 476 -2.80 28.82 3.24
CA GLU A 476 -2.33 29.68 2.16
C GLU A 476 -0.78 29.68 2.05
N LYS A 477 -0.08 29.65 3.20
CA LYS A 477 1.37 29.52 3.22
C LYS A 477 1.83 28.15 2.70
N LEU A 478 1.12 27.07 3.00
CA LEU A 478 1.43 25.74 2.44
C LEU A 478 1.26 25.74 0.92
N ILE A 479 0.18 26.33 0.39
CA ILE A 479 -0.04 26.47 -1.04
C ILE A 479 1.11 27.27 -1.68
N GLN A 480 1.48 28.42 -1.12
CA GLN A 480 2.59 29.23 -1.62
C GLN A 480 3.88 28.43 -1.64
N THR A 481 4.23 27.77 -0.52
CA THR A 481 5.52 27.09 -0.36
C THR A 481 5.64 25.82 -1.21
N TYR A 482 4.59 24.98 -1.23
CA TYR A 482 4.69 23.63 -1.79
C TYR A 482 4.07 23.49 -3.17
N LEU A 483 3.11 24.35 -3.56
CA LEU A 483 2.48 24.27 -4.88
C LEU A 483 2.97 25.35 -5.84
N LEU A 484 3.22 26.58 -5.37
CA LEU A 484 3.64 27.71 -6.23
C LEU A 484 5.17 27.85 -6.31
N ASP A 485 5.85 27.95 -5.16
CA ASP A 485 7.30 28.21 -5.12
C ASP A 485 8.15 26.96 -5.33
N ASN A 486 7.57 25.77 -5.08
CA ASN A 486 8.26 24.50 -5.20
C ASN A 486 8.53 24.12 -6.65
N GLN A 487 9.81 23.92 -6.98
CA GLN A 487 10.24 23.46 -8.31
C GLN A 487 10.33 21.94 -8.42
N HIS A 488 10.25 21.20 -7.30
CA HIS A 488 10.22 19.74 -7.33
C HIS A 488 8.83 19.27 -7.76
N GLY A 489 8.65 19.21 -9.06
CA GLY A 489 7.40 18.85 -9.69
C GLY A 489 7.58 18.36 -11.13
N ALA A 490 6.51 17.81 -11.68
CA ALA A 490 6.45 17.37 -13.06
C ALA A 490 5.10 17.70 -13.70
N LEU A 491 5.13 18.22 -14.89
CA LEU A 491 4.00 18.29 -15.80
C LEU A 491 4.04 17.06 -16.69
N VAL A 492 3.12 16.14 -16.47
CA VAL A 492 3.04 14.89 -17.24
C VAL A 492 1.85 14.95 -18.19
N THR A 493 2.11 14.74 -19.46
CA THR A 493 1.10 14.68 -20.52
C THR A 493 1.12 13.29 -21.12
N ILE A 494 0.01 12.59 -21.13
CA ILE A 494 -0.11 11.38 -21.93
C ILE A 494 -1.05 11.63 -23.12
N VAL A 495 -0.55 11.31 -24.30
CA VAL A 495 -1.26 11.57 -25.57
C VAL A 495 -1.73 10.27 -26.22
N PRO A 496 -2.95 10.24 -26.78
CA PRO A 496 -3.47 9.04 -27.41
C PRO A 496 -2.72 8.73 -28.72
N GLU A 497 -2.26 7.48 -28.87
CA GLU A 497 -1.65 6.96 -30.11
C GLU A 497 -2.54 5.81 -30.66
N PRO A 498 -3.28 6.04 -31.77
CA PRO A 498 -4.11 5.02 -32.37
C PRO A 498 -3.29 3.81 -32.85
N GLY A 499 -3.73 2.60 -32.45
CA GLY A 499 -3.10 1.35 -32.89
C GLY A 499 -1.73 1.05 -32.31
N ARG A 500 -1.30 1.78 -31.27
CA ARG A 500 0.01 1.60 -30.62
C ARG A 500 0.23 0.16 -30.15
N THR A 501 -0.74 -0.46 -29.46
CA THR A 501 -0.62 -1.84 -28.97
C THR A 501 -0.35 -2.81 -30.13
N ALA A 502 -1.12 -2.72 -31.21
CA ALA A 502 -0.93 -3.59 -32.35
C ALA A 502 0.44 -3.42 -33.02
N ARG A 503 0.94 -2.18 -33.06
CA ARG A 503 2.30 -1.89 -33.57
C ARG A 503 3.38 -2.51 -32.67
N LEU A 504 3.30 -2.32 -31.36
CA LEU A 504 4.26 -2.88 -30.40
C LEU A 504 4.22 -4.42 -30.38
N ASP A 505 3.03 -5.02 -30.48
CA ASP A 505 2.89 -6.48 -30.60
C ASP A 505 3.54 -7.01 -31.89
N ALA A 506 3.40 -6.30 -33.00
CA ALA A 506 4.04 -6.68 -34.27
C ALA A 506 5.57 -6.55 -34.21
N GLU A 507 6.08 -5.46 -33.58
CA GLU A 507 7.52 -5.25 -33.35
C GLU A 507 8.11 -6.34 -32.45
N LEU A 508 7.40 -6.71 -31.36
CA LEU A 508 7.81 -7.80 -30.48
C LEU A 508 7.82 -9.15 -31.21
N LYS A 509 6.79 -9.42 -32.00
CA LYS A 509 6.69 -10.66 -32.81
C LYS A 509 7.85 -10.76 -33.79
N GLU A 510 8.18 -9.67 -34.48
CA GLU A 510 9.33 -9.62 -35.40
C GLU A 510 10.65 -9.84 -34.65
N LYS A 511 10.86 -9.18 -33.52
CA LYS A 511 12.03 -9.37 -32.64
C LYS A 511 12.21 -10.83 -32.23
N LEU A 512 11.13 -11.48 -31.79
CA LEU A 512 11.16 -12.88 -31.37
C LEU A 512 11.33 -13.84 -32.55
N GLN A 513 10.79 -13.53 -33.71
CA GLN A 513 11.01 -14.31 -34.93
C GLN A 513 12.50 -14.24 -35.34
N VAL A 514 13.11 -13.07 -35.38
CA VAL A 514 14.55 -12.90 -35.66
C VAL A 514 15.41 -13.66 -34.66
N TYR A 515 15.06 -13.59 -33.39
CA TYR A 515 15.75 -14.37 -32.35
C TYR A 515 15.63 -15.87 -32.60
N LYS A 516 14.41 -16.37 -32.85
CA LYS A 516 14.15 -17.77 -33.15
C LYS A 516 14.97 -18.26 -34.36
N GLU A 517 15.03 -17.46 -35.45
CA GLU A 517 15.80 -17.78 -36.67
C GLU A 517 17.32 -17.83 -36.40
N SER A 518 17.81 -17.18 -35.38
CA SER A 518 19.21 -17.22 -34.97
C SER A 518 19.60 -18.47 -34.18
N LEU A 519 18.60 -19.22 -33.68
CA LEU A 519 18.82 -20.40 -32.84
C LEU A 519 19.18 -21.63 -33.69
N SER A 520 20.03 -22.47 -33.15
CA SER A 520 20.28 -23.78 -33.70
C SER A 520 19.09 -24.72 -33.51
N ARG A 521 19.03 -25.78 -34.32
CA ARG A 521 17.97 -26.79 -34.19
C ARG A 521 17.87 -27.37 -32.76
N GLY A 522 19.04 -27.59 -32.09
CA GLY A 522 19.07 -28.11 -30.73
C GLY A 522 18.48 -27.13 -29.70
N GLU A 523 18.71 -25.81 -29.89
CA GLU A 523 18.11 -24.77 -29.04
C GLU A 523 16.60 -24.66 -29.23
N ILE A 524 16.11 -24.80 -30.48
CA ILE A 524 14.66 -24.86 -30.76
C ILE A 524 14.03 -26.08 -30.07
N GLU A 525 14.64 -27.29 -30.27
CA GLU A 525 14.18 -28.53 -29.62
C GLU A 525 14.17 -28.37 -28.07
N LYS A 526 15.13 -27.66 -27.50
CA LYS A 526 15.16 -27.35 -26.08
C LYS A 526 14.03 -26.42 -25.66
N LEU A 527 13.75 -25.33 -26.37
CA LEU A 527 12.64 -24.42 -26.05
C LEU A 527 11.28 -25.15 -26.06
N ILE A 528 11.06 -26.04 -27.03
CA ILE A 528 9.84 -26.86 -27.09
C ILE A 528 9.76 -27.81 -25.88
N ALA A 529 10.89 -28.43 -25.52
CA ALA A 529 10.95 -29.32 -24.36
C ALA A 529 10.70 -28.55 -23.04
N ASP A 530 11.30 -27.36 -22.89
CA ASP A 530 11.12 -26.49 -21.73
C ASP A 530 9.64 -26.02 -21.62
N THR A 531 9.00 -25.64 -22.72
CA THR A 531 7.57 -25.26 -22.76
C THR A 531 6.71 -26.44 -22.31
N LYS A 532 6.93 -27.62 -22.87
CA LYS A 532 6.17 -28.83 -22.52
C LYS A 532 6.39 -29.23 -21.06
N HIS A 533 7.63 -29.18 -20.58
CA HIS A 533 7.94 -29.47 -19.19
C HIS A 533 7.21 -28.52 -18.21
N LEU A 534 7.17 -27.22 -18.52
CA LEU A 534 6.46 -26.24 -17.71
C LEU A 534 4.93 -26.50 -17.71
N GLN A 535 4.35 -26.85 -18.88
CA GLN A 535 2.94 -27.24 -18.95
C GLN A 535 2.64 -28.49 -18.11
N GLU A 536 3.48 -29.53 -18.22
CA GLU A 536 3.35 -30.74 -17.41
C GLU A 536 3.47 -30.42 -15.91
N TYR A 537 4.41 -29.55 -15.52
CA TYR A 537 4.55 -29.08 -14.13
C TYR A 537 3.28 -28.35 -13.65
N GLN A 538 2.70 -27.48 -14.46
CA GLN A 538 1.48 -26.73 -14.13
C GLN A 538 0.26 -27.63 -13.95
N GLU A 539 0.11 -28.65 -14.81
CA GLU A 539 -1.03 -29.58 -14.79
C GLU A 539 -0.93 -30.65 -13.71
N GLU A 540 0.28 -30.97 -13.25
CA GLU A 540 0.48 -31.99 -12.22
C GLU A 540 -0.10 -31.54 -10.87
N PRO A 541 -1.10 -32.26 -10.30
CA PRO A 541 -1.68 -31.88 -9.02
C PRO A 541 -0.69 -32.07 -7.87
N SER A 542 -0.84 -31.28 -6.82
CA SER A 542 -0.11 -31.50 -5.55
C SER A 542 -0.43 -32.90 -4.99
N SER A 543 0.58 -33.53 -4.40
CA SER A 543 0.41 -34.84 -3.80
C SER A 543 -0.57 -34.79 -2.60
N GLN A 544 -1.29 -35.89 -2.33
CA GLN A 544 -2.16 -35.97 -1.16
C GLN A 544 -1.38 -35.75 0.15
N GLU A 545 -0.14 -36.23 0.23
CA GLU A 545 0.74 -36.03 1.39
C GLU A 545 1.06 -34.55 1.62
N ASP A 546 1.27 -33.77 0.56
CA ASP A 546 1.55 -32.35 0.65
C ASP A 546 0.29 -31.54 0.98
N LEU A 547 -0.86 -31.91 0.41
CA LEU A 547 -2.15 -31.30 0.75
C LEU A 547 -2.51 -31.48 2.23
N GLU A 548 -2.18 -32.63 2.83
CA GLU A 548 -2.43 -32.91 4.25
C GLU A 548 -1.55 -32.09 5.21
N LYS A 549 -0.47 -31.45 4.72
CA LYS A 549 0.35 -30.52 5.50
C LYS A 549 -0.29 -29.15 5.68
N ILE A 550 -1.23 -28.78 4.80
CA ILE A 550 -1.94 -27.51 4.92
C ILE A 550 -2.83 -27.53 6.17
N PRO A 551 -2.68 -26.55 7.08
CA PRO A 551 -3.40 -26.54 8.36
C PRO A 551 -4.87 -26.13 8.17
N MET A 552 -5.75 -27.10 7.95
CA MET A 552 -7.16 -26.87 7.73
C MET A 552 -7.94 -26.79 9.05
N LEU A 553 -8.97 -25.95 9.08
CA LEU A 553 -9.91 -25.85 10.19
C LEU A 553 -10.85 -27.07 10.23
N THR A 554 -11.22 -27.46 11.43
CA THR A 554 -12.26 -28.45 11.71
C THR A 554 -13.51 -27.80 12.31
N ARG A 555 -14.61 -28.53 12.40
CA ARG A 555 -15.82 -28.00 13.07
C ARG A 555 -15.60 -27.67 14.55
N ALA A 556 -14.60 -28.24 15.20
CA ALA A 556 -14.25 -27.94 16.58
C ALA A 556 -13.60 -26.57 16.74
N ASP A 557 -12.97 -26.06 15.69
CA ASP A 557 -12.27 -24.76 15.68
C ASP A 557 -13.24 -23.58 15.43
N ILE A 558 -14.50 -23.87 15.08
CA ILE A 558 -15.52 -22.84 14.85
C ILE A 558 -16.20 -22.49 16.18
N SER A 559 -16.18 -21.20 16.56
CA SER A 559 -16.91 -20.72 17.73
C SER A 559 -18.42 -20.95 17.56
N ARG A 560 -19.07 -21.39 18.65
CA ARG A 560 -20.53 -21.51 18.74
C ARG A 560 -21.16 -20.31 19.43
N GLU A 561 -20.34 -19.38 19.90
CA GLU A 561 -20.79 -18.18 20.60
C GLU A 561 -20.94 -17.03 19.61
N ILE A 562 -22.02 -16.28 19.76
CA ILE A 562 -22.23 -15.01 19.05
C ILE A 562 -21.68 -13.93 19.97
N ALA A 563 -21.05 -12.90 19.39
CA ALA A 563 -20.67 -11.72 20.15
C ALA A 563 -21.90 -11.17 20.90
N PRO A 564 -21.80 -10.98 22.24
CA PRO A 564 -22.95 -10.50 23.00
C PRO A 564 -23.35 -9.11 22.53
N ILE A 565 -24.66 -8.92 22.34
CA ILE A 565 -25.22 -7.61 22.06
C ILE A 565 -25.49 -6.94 23.41
N TYR A 566 -24.71 -5.91 23.72
CA TYR A 566 -24.89 -5.13 24.95
C TYR A 566 -25.88 -3.99 24.65
N ASN A 567 -27.15 -4.21 25.03
CA ASN A 567 -28.18 -3.21 24.93
C ASN A 567 -28.59 -2.73 26.33
N GLU A 568 -28.58 -1.42 26.55
CA GLU A 568 -29.23 -0.79 27.70
C GLU A 568 -30.56 -0.22 27.28
N GLU A 569 -31.65 -0.73 27.87
CA GLU A 569 -32.98 -0.20 27.66
C GLU A 569 -33.26 0.93 28.68
N MET A 570 -33.60 2.11 28.19
CA MET A 570 -33.97 3.25 29.02
C MET A 570 -35.13 4.02 28.44
N LYS A 571 -35.66 4.97 29.21
CA LYS A 571 -36.64 5.94 28.73
C LYS A 571 -36.12 7.35 28.91
N ILE A 572 -36.18 8.15 27.87
CA ILE A 572 -35.93 9.58 27.93
C ILE A 572 -37.22 10.30 27.55
N ALA A 573 -37.77 11.09 28.48
CA ALA A 573 -39.05 11.77 28.31
C ALA A 573 -40.18 10.85 27.82
N ASP A 574 -40.33 9.69 28.45
CA ASP A 574 -41.29 8.62 28.13
C ASP A 574 -41.09 7.91 26.77
N ILE A 575 -40.08 8.25 26.01
CA ILE A 575 -39.71 7.57 24.76
C ILE A 575 -38.79 6.39 25.10
N PRO A 576 -39.17 5.16 24.72
CA PRO A 576 -38.26 4.02 24.89
C PRO A 576 -37.05 4.19 24.00
N MET A 577 -35.86 3.99 24.57
CA MET A 577 -34.58 4.04 23.88
C MET A 577 -33.81 2.78 24.18
N VAL A 578 -33.07 2.32 23.20
CA VAL A 578 -32.09 1.25 23.36
C VAL A 578 -30.74 1.87 23.02
N PHE A 579 -29.81 1.80 23.96
CA PHE A 579 -28.40 2.10 23.73
C PHE A 579 -27.68 0.80 23.40
N HIS A 580 -26.94 0.81 22.33
CA HIS A 580 -26.09 -0.30 21.88
C HIS A 580 -24.62 0.09 21.99
#